data_ff8d4c484c43de9c46a0c3d8df6aa110
#
_entry.id   ff8d4c484c43de9c46a0c3d8df6aa110
#
_cell.length_a   1.000
_cell.length_b   1.000
_cell.length_c   1.000
_cell.angle_alpha   90.00
_cell.angle_beta   90.00
_cell.angle_gamma   90.00
#
_symmetry.space_group_name_H-M   'P 1'
#
loop_
_entity.id
_entity.type
_entity.pdbx_description
1 polymer ?
#
loop_
_entity_poly.entity_id
_entity_poly.type
_entity_poly.pdbx_seq_one_letter_code
_entity_poly.pdbx_strand_id
1 'polypeptide(L)'
;SMEAMKKNSQIFQTIKEKSYKASEELADKFGEPEVLEGYGRRNTTTMSVAPTKSSSVILGQVSPSIEPLKANYFVRDGAKLKSTQKNRFLESILQERGKDEREVWDSIAQKDGSVQHLDCLTDEEKEVFQTFSEIPQMAIINQAAQRQKYIDQAQSINISLDPAEVPLEDINELYIQAWKKGVKSLYYQ
;
A
#
# COMPACT_ATOMS: atom_id res chain seq x y z
N SER A 1 -1.78 5.87 12.89
CA SER A 1 -1.59 5.70 14.35
C SER A 1 -0.20 5.17 14.67
N MET A 2 0.28 5.36 15.91
CA MET A 2 1.57 4.80 16.36
C MET A 2 1.60 3.27 16.35
N GLU A 3 0.49 2.63 16.61
CA GLU A 3 0.37 1.17 16.55
C GLU A 3 0.59 0.64 15.14
N ALA A 4 0.00 1.27 14.13
CA ALA A 4 0.21 0.91 12.73
C ALA A 4 1.69 1.04 12.31
N MET A 5 2.38 2.09 12.77
CA MET A 5 3.81 2.27 12.52
C MET A 5 4.65 1.17 13.19
N LYS A 6 4.30 0.78 14.41
CA LYS A 6 4.98 -0.32 15.13
C LYS A 6 4.79 -1.66 14.41
N LYS A 7 3.56 -1.99 14.02
CA LYS A 7 3.24 -3.21 13.26
C LYS A 7 3.96 -3.23 11.92
N ASN A 8 3.97 -2.11 11.19
CA ASN A 8 4.71 -1.95 9.94
C ASN A 8 6.19 -2.29 10.13
N SER A 9 6.85 -1.71 11.14
CA SER A 9 8.25 -2.02 11.47
C SER A 9 8.46 -3.50 11.79
N GLN A 10 7.64 -4.09 12.64
CA GLN A 10 7.77 -5.49 13.05
C GLN A 10 7.66 -6.45 11.86
N ILE A 11 6.70 -6.21 10.96
CA ILE A 11 6.51 -7.03 9.76
C ILE A 11 7.77 -6.99 8.88
N PHE A 12 8.22 -5.80 8.51
CA PHE A 12 9.35 -5.65 7.59
C PHE A 12 10.69 -6.06 8.21
N GLN A 13 10.87 -5.82 9.51
CA GLN A 13 12.02 -6.35 10.26
C GLN A 13 12.05 -7.88 10.22
N THR A 14 10.94 -8.53 10.53
CA THR A 14 10.84 -9.99 10.50
C THR A 14 11.14 -10.56 9.13
N ILE A 15 10.61 -9.95 8.07
CA ILE A 15 10.89 -10.39 6.69
C ILE A 15 12.38 -10.23 6.38
N LYS A 16 13.01 -9.11 6.74
CA LYS A 16 14.44 -8.88 6.55
C LYS A 16 15.29 -9.95 7.24
N GLU A 17 15.04 -10.18 8.54
CA GLU A 17 15.78 -11.16 9.32
C GLU A 17 15.65 -12.58 8.74
N LYS A 18 14.43 -12.98 8.36
CA LYS A 18 14.18 -14.29 7.78
C LYS A 18 14.79 -14.44 6.38
N SER A 19 14.72 -13.42 5.54
CA SER A 19 15.29 -13.45 4.19
C SER A 19 16.82 -13.49 4.22
N TYR A 20 17.45 -12.78 5.15
CA TYR A 20 18.91 -12.82 5.33
C TYR A 20 19.34 -14.20 5.82
N LYS A 21 18.68 -14.73 6.85
CA LYS A 21 18.97 -16.10 7.32
C LYS A 21 18.82 -17.14 6.21
N ALA A 22 17.78 -17.05 5.41
CA ALA A 22 17.62 -17.95 4.24
C ALA A 22 18.75 -17.78 3.22
N SER A 23 19.24 -16.56 3.01
CA SER A 23 20.37 -16.31 2.12
C SER A 23 21.70 -16.87 2.68
N GLU A 24 21.91 -16.83 3.98
CA GLU A 24 23.04 -17.49 4.69
C GLU A 24 22.98 -19.01 4.55
N GLU A 25 21.81 -19.63 4.83
CA GLU A 25 21.58 -21.07 4.65
C GLU A 25 21.80 -21.53 3.19
N LEU A 26 21.49 -20.67 2.23
CA LEU A 26 21.75 -20.93 0.81
C LEU A 26 23.25 -20.82 0.47
N ALA A 27 23.98 -19.91 1.10
CA ALA A 27 25.41 -19.79 0.94
C ALA A 27 26.14 -21.00 1.52
N ASP A 28 25.72 -21.48 2.70
CA ASP A 28 26.26 -22.69 3.31
C ASP A 28 26.04 -23.94 2.41
N LYS A 29 24.88 -24.02 1.75
CA LYS A 29 24.52 -25.17 0.92
C LYS A 29 25.12 -25.16 -0.48
N PHE A 30 25.19 -23.98 -1.11
CA PHE A 30 25.54 -23.83 -2.53
C PHE A 30 26.78 -22.95 -2.78
N GLY A 31 27.42 -22.47 -1.74
CA GLY A 31 28.53 -21.54 -1.80
C GLY A 31 28.07 -20.09 -2.03
N GLU A 32 28.98 -19.18 -1.76
CA GLU A 32 28.81 -17.75 -2.06
C GLU A 32 29.08 -17.49 -3.54
N PRO A 33 28.34 -16.57 -4.20
CA PRO A 33 28.74 -16.09 -5.52
C PRO A 33 30.00 -15.21 -5.39
N GLU A 34 30.76 -15.11 -6.46
CA GLU A 34 32.04 -14.35 -6.50
C GLU A 34 31.90 -12.90 -5.94
N VAL A 35 30.80 -12.21 -6.28
CA VAL A 35 30.54 -10.84 -5.82
C VAL A 35 30.19 -10.73 -4.33
N LEU A 36 30.00 -11.85 -3.63
CA LEU A 36 29.68 -11.92 -2.21
C LEU A 36 30.66 -12.78 -1.41
N GLU A 37 31.82 -13.08 -1.98
CA GLU A 37 32.86 -13.86 -1.29
C GLU A 37 33.27 -13.21 0.03
N GLY A 38 33.16 -13.95 1.14
CA GLY A 38 33.42 -13.49 2.50
C GLY A 38 32.28 -12.74 3.19
N TYR A 39 31.10 -12.61 2.54
CA TYR A 39 29.93 -11.96 3.14
C TYR A 39 28.99 -12.91 3.85
N GLY A 40 29.17 -14.24 3.73
CA GLY A 40 28.33 -15.25 4.35
C GLY A 40 26.89 -15.33 3.76
N ARG A 41 26.68 -14.82 2.55
CA ARG A 41 25.36 -14.72 1.92
C ARG A 41 25.39 -15.10 0.45
N ARG A 42 24.25 -15.56 -0.06
CA ARG A 42 24.11 -15.89 -1.49
C ARG A 42 23.44 -14.80 -2.32
N ASN A 43 22.66 -13.90 -1.68
CA ASN A 43 21.90 -12.86 -2.36
C ASN A 43 22.45 -11.47 -2.00
N THR A 44 22.71 -10.63 -3.00
CA THR A 44 23.16 -9.23 -2.82
C THR A 44 22.06 -8.38 -2.18
N THR A 45 20.82 -8.62 -2.61
CA THR A 45 19.61 -7.96 -2.09
C THR A 45 18.51 -8.98 -1.89
N THR A 46 17.63 -8.75 -0.92
CA THR A 46 16.57 -9.70 -0.56
C THR A 46 15.18 -9.10 -0.60
N MET A 47 15.04 -7.78 -0.55
CA MET A 47 13.74 -7.14 -0.43
C MET A 47 13.58 -5.92 -1.31
N SER A 48 12.47 -5.91 -2.05
CA SER A 48 11.88 -4.74 -2.72
C SER A 48 10.37 -4.74 -2.52
N VAL A 49 9.72 -3.61 -2.75
CA VAL A 49 8.25 -3.51 -2.73
C VAL A 49 7.75 -3.21 -4.13
N ALA A 50 7.16 -4.22 -4.77
CA ALA A 50 6.56 -4.11 -6.10
C ALA A 50 5.11 -3.57 -6.00
N PRO A 51 4.55 -2.95 -7.06
CA PRO A 51 3.22 -2.35 -7.02
C PRO A 51 2.06 -3.35 -7.00
N THR A 52 2.25 -4.59 -7.40
CA THR A 52 1.33 -5.75 -7.38
C THR A 52 -0.13 -5.48 -7.78
N LYS A 53 -0.38 -4.50 -8.66
CA LYS A 53 -1.74 -4.05 -9.03
C LYS A 53 -2.61 -5.15 -9.65
N SER A 54 -2.03 -6.03 -10.47
CA SER A 54 -2.77 -7.14 -11.08
C SER A 54 -2.88 -8.35 -10.15
N SER A 55 -1.81 -8.65 -9.42
CA SER A 55 -1.76 -9.79 -8.51
C SER A 55 -2.73 -9.64 -7.34
N SER A 56 -2.95 -8.42 -6.84
CA SER A 56 -3.88 -8.15 -5.74
C SER A 56 -5.32 -8.57 -6.06
N VAL A 57 -5.72 -8.46 -7.32
CA VAL A 57 -7.06 -8.89 -7.77
C VAL A 57 -7.19 -10.41 -7.75
N ILE A 58 -6.14 -11.13 -8.21
CA ILE A 58 -6.10 -12.59 -8.20
C ILE A 58 -6.09 -13.12 -6.77
N LEU A 59 -5.40 -12.43 -5.86
CA LEU A 59 -5.28 -12.78 -4.43
C LEU A 59 -6.51 -12.43 -3.59
N GLY A 60 -7.67 -12.17 -4.19
CA GLY A 60 -8.93 -11.96 -3.50
C GLY A 60 -9.31 -10.50 -3.29
N GLN A 61 -8.97 -9.65 -4.25
CA GLN A 61 -9.37 -8.23 -4.28
C GLN A 61 -8.87 -7.43 -3.05
N VAL A 62 -7.65 -7.73 -2.62
CA VAL A 62 -6.97 -6.96 -1.57
C VAL A 62 -6.35 -5.68 -2.15
N SER A 63 -5.97 -4.75 -1.29
CA SER A 63 -5.25 -3.55 -1.70
C SER A 63 -3.94 -3.89 -2.43
N PRO A 64 -3.53 -3.08 -3.41
CA PRO A 64 -2.31 -3.35 -4.17
C PRO A 64 -1.07 -3.04 -3.32
N SER A 65 -0.30 -4.08 -2.98
CA SER A 65 0.94 -3.96 -2.20
C SER A 65 0.73 -3.21 -0.87
N ILE A 66 1.41 -2.08 -0.73
CA ILE A 66 1.39 -1.21 0.46
C ILE A 66 0.45 -0.01 0.29
N GLU A 67 -0.24 0.10 -0.84
CA GLU A 67 -1.10 1.24 -1.14
C GLU A 67 -2.51 1.03 -0.60
N PRO A 68 -3.15 2.08 -0.09
CA PRO A 68 -4.59 2.08 0.15
C PRO A 68 -5.38 1.86 -1.14
N LEU A 69 -6.62 1.43 -1.02
CA LEU A 69 -7.53 1.37 -2.16
C LEU A 69 -7.83 2.78 -2.69
N LYS A 70 -7.85 2.94 -4.01
CA LYS A 70 -8.24 4.21 -4.63
C LYS A 70 -9.71 4.53 -4.48
N ALA A 71 -10.53 3.48 -4.41
CA ALA A 71 -11.98 3.57 -4.26
C ALA A 71 -12.50 2.30 -3.60
N ASN A 72 -13.57 2.40 -2.79
CA ASN A 72 -14.23 1.24 -2.20
C ASN A 72 -15.20 0.53 -3.17
N TYR A 73 -15.54 1.19 -4.25
CA TYR A 73 -16.36 0.66 -5.34
C TYR A 73 -15.91 1.27 -6.67
N PHE A 74 -15.61 0.43 -7.65
CA PHE A 74 -15.18 0.89 -8.98
C PHE A 74 -15.44 -0.17 -10.04
N VAL A 75 -15.61 0.27 -11.28
CA VAL A 75 -15.70 -0.60 -12.45
C VAL A 75 -14.31 -0.74 -13.06
N ARG A 76 -13.84 -1.96 -13.16
CA ARG A 76 -12.58 -2.27 -13.83
C ARG A 76 -12.88 -2.65 -15.29
N ASP A 77 -12.33 -1.87 -16.22
CA ASP A 77 -12.30 -2.22 -17.62
C ASP A 77 -11.09 -3.14 -17.90
N GLY A 78 -11.33 -4.42 -18.06
CA GLY A 78 -10.35 -5.38 -18.54
C GLY A 78 -10.45 -5.54 -20.06
N ALA A 79 -9.38 -6.03 -20.70
CA ALA A 79 -9.32 -6.20 -22.15
C ALA A 79 -10.46 -7.05 -22.76
N LYS A 80 -11.15 -7.84 -21.96
CA LYS A 80 -12.25 -8.74 -22.39
C LYS A 80 -13.51 -8.68 -21.52
N LEU A 81 -13.46 -8.05 -20.36
CA LEU A 81 -14.57 -8.05 -19.42
C LEU A 81 -14.55 -6.80 -18.53
N LYS A 82 -15.71 -6.16 -18.41
CA LYS A 82 -15.96 -5.17 -17.36
C LYS A 82 -16.36 -5.90 -16.09
N SER A 83 -15.68 -5.69 -15.00
CA SER A 83 -16.02 -6.26 -13.70
C SER A 83 -16.16 -5.15 -12.66
N THR A 84 -17.23 -5.22 -11.90
CA THR A 84 -17.43 -4.34 -10.75
C THR A 84 -16.66 -4.89 -9.56
N GLN A 85 -15.90 -4.02 -8.91
CA GLN A 85 -15.11 -4.36 -7.73
C GLN A 85 -15.68 -3.63 -6.52
N LYS A 86 -16.06 -4.40 -5.51
CA LYS A 86 -16.47 -3.90 -4.20
C LYS A 86 -15.40 -4.20 -3.17
N ASN A 87 -15.16 -3.27 -2.23
CA ASN A 87 -14.36 -3.59 -1.06
C ASN A 87 -15.11 -4.63 -0.21
N ARG A 88 -14.62 -5.86 -0.21
CA ARG A 88 -15.28 -7.00 0.45
C ARG A 88 -15.51 -6.81 1.95
N PHE A 89 -14.65 -6.06 2.63
CA PHE A 89 -14.81 -5.80 4.06
C PHE A 89 -15.93 -4.80 4.31
N LEU A 90 -16.01 -3.76 3.47
CA LEU A 90 -17.14 -2.83 3.49
C LEU A 90 -18.46 -3.54 3.14
N GLU A 91 -18.43 -4.40 2.12
CA GLU A 91 -19.60 -5.20 1.73
C GLU A 91 -20.13 -6.05 2.90
N SER A 92 -19.23 -6.72 3.64
CA SER A 92 -19.63 -7.49 4.82
C SER A 92 -20.33 -6.64 5.88
N ILE A 93 -19.80 -5.44 6.18
CA ILE A 93 -20.42 -4.52 7.14
C ILE A 93 -21.78 -4.02 6.66
N LEU A 94 -21.89 -3.68 5.37
CA LEU A 94 -23.16 -3.24 4.80
C LEU A 94 -24.20 -4.37 4.79
N GLN A 95 -23.81 -5.62 4.54
CA GLN A 95 -24.68 -6.79 4.63
C GLN A 95 -25.18 -7.02 6.06
N GLU A 96 -24.30 -6.99 7.05
CA GLU A 96 -24.66 -7.12 8.47
C GLU A 96 -25.68 -6.06 8.92
N ARG A 97 -25.67 -4.88 8.29
CA ARG A 97 -26.58 -3.76 8.59
C ARG A 97 -27.81 -3.71 7.68
N GLY A 98 -27.95 -4.65 6.74
CA GLY A 98 -29.02 -4.64 5.75
C GLY A 98 -28.95 -3.43 4.80
N LYS A 99 -27.74 -2.95 4.48
CA LYS A 99 -27.46 -1.80 3.63
C LYS A 99 -26.63 -2.14 2.38
N ASP A 100 -26.48 -3.43 2.06
CA ASP A 100 -25.81 -3.86 0.81
C ASP A 100 -26.81 -3.72 -0.38
N GLU A 101 -27.23 -2.50 -0.63
CA GLU A 101 -28.20 -2.12 -1.65
C GLU A 101 -27.49 -1.41 -2.81
N ARG A 102 -28.06 -1.50 -3.99
CA ARG A 102 -27.49 -0.88 -5.19
C ARG A 102 -27.32 0.63 -5.04
N GLU A 103 -28.32 1.27 -4.45
CA GLU A 103 -28.35 2.73 -4.24
C GLU A 103 -27.18 3.20 -3.37
N VAL A 104 -26.80 2.41 -2.36
CA VAL A 104 -25.63 2.71 -1.50
C VAL A 104 -24.34 2.62 -2.32
N TRP A 105 -24.17 1.57 -3.13
CA TRP A 105 -22.98 1.43 -3.98
C TRP A 105 -22.92 2.48 -5.09
N ASP A 106 -24.04 2.84 -5.68
CA ASP A 106 -24.14 3.91 -6.67
C ASP A 106 -23.75 5.27 -6.03
N SER A 107 -24.16 5.52 -4.78
CA SER A 107 -23.76 6.73 -4.05
C SER A 107 -22.23 6.77 -3.75
N ILE A 108 -21.64 5.63 -3.42
CA ILE A 108 -20.20 5.50 -3.23
C ILE A 108 -19.46 5.78 -4.56
N ALA A 109 -19.97 5.23 -5.68
CA ALA A 109 -19.39 5.50 -7.00
C ALA A 109 -19.44 6.99 -7.39
N GLN A 110 -20.56 7.68 -7.11
CA GLN A 110 -20.72 9.11 -7.37
C GLN A 110 -19.81 10.01 -6.51
N LYS A 111 -19.24 9.47 -5.44
CA LYS A 111 -18.29 10.13 -4.55
C LYS A 111 -16.88 9.56 -4.70
N ASP A 112 -16.49 9.13 -5.92
CA ASP A 112 -15.17 8.62 -6.25
C ASP A 112 -14.71 7.46 -5.35
N GLY A 113 -15.67 6.67 -4.87
CA GLY A 113 -15.41 5.53 -4.00
C GLY A 113 -15.30 5.86 -2.52
N SER A 114 -15.53 7.11 -2.12
CA SER A 114 -15.57 7.55 -0.72
C SER A 114 -16.80 7.04 0.01
N VAL A 115 -16.64 6.74 1.30
CA VAL A 115 -17.72 6.33 2.21
C VAL A 115 -18.06 7.39 3.25
N GLN A 116 -17.42 8.55 3.20
CA GLN A 116 -17.53 9.57 4.26
C GLN A 116 -18.95 10.12 4.44
N HIS A 117 -19.78 10.05 3.39
CA HIS A 117 -21.17 10.48 3.38
C HIS A 117 -22.17 9.45 3.94
N LEU A 118 -21.74 8.23 4.24
CA LEU A 118 -22.63 7.17 4.69
C LEU A 118 -22.93 7.28 6.20
N ASP A 119 -24.18 7.57 6.55
CA ASP A 119 -24.63 7.66 7.95
C ASP A 119 -24.69 6.29 8.65
N CYS A 120 -24.69 5.21 7.88
CA CYS A 120 -24.73 3.85 8.42
C CYS A 120 -23.34 3.34 8.90
N LEU A 121 -22.26 4.11 8.75
CA LEU A 121 -20.94 3.78 9.23
C LEU A 121 -20.55 4.66 10.42
N THR A 122 -19.82 4.08 11.37
CA THR A 122 -19.23 4.85 12.47
C THR A 122 -18.02 5.67 11.98
N ASP A 123 -17.58 6.65 12.76
CA ASP A 123 -16.42 7.47 12.40
C ASP A 123 -15.13 6.62 12.31
N GLU A 124 -14.96 5.62 13.19
CA GLU A 124 -13.83 4.69 13.11
C GLU A 124 -13.87 3.86 11.82
N GLU A 125 -15.05 3.41 11.38
CA GLU A 125 -15.19 2.68 10.12
C GLU A 125 -14.91 3.58 8.92
N LYS A 126 -15.37 4.82 8.94
CA LYS A 126 -15.05 5.83 7.90
C LYS A 126 -13.55 6.07 7.82
N GLU A 127 -12.84 6.13 8.95
CA GLU A 127 -11.36 6.22 8.95
C GLU A 127 -10.70 4.98 8.31
N VAL A 128 -11.23 3.78 8.58
CA VAL A 128 -10.68 2.52 8.01
C VAL A 128 -10.88 2.45 6.49
N PHE A 129 -12.01 2.93 5.99
CA PHE A 129 -12.36 2.88 4.57
C PHE A 129 -12.02 4.15 3.79
N GLN A 130 -11.16 5.01 4.32
CA GLN A 130 -10.62 6.14 3.56
C GLN A 130 -10.00 5.66 2.24
N THR A 131 -10.30 6.37 1.17
CA THR A 131 -9.64 6.18 -0.13
C THR A 131 -8.21 6.74 -0.10
N PHE A 132 -7.40 6.37 -1.07
CA PHE A 132 -6.00 6.82 -1.12
C PHE A 132 -5.86 8.35 -1.13
N SER A 133 -6.75 9.06 -1.82
CA SER A 133 -6.76 10.54 -1.88
C SER A 133 -7.20 11.20 -0.57
N GLU A 134 -8.01 10.52 0.24
CA GLU A 134 -8.46 11.04 1.54
C GLU A 134 -7.41 10.91 2.65
N ILE A 135 -6.42 10.02 2.44
CA ILE A 135 -5.34 9.84 3.42
C ILE A 135 -4.28 10.93 3.26
N PRO A 136 -3.85 11.61 4.35
CA PRO A 136 -2.75 12.56 4.27
C PRO A 136 -1.49 11.93 3.67
N GLN A 137 -1.00 12.48 2.56
CA GLN A 137 0.11 11.86 1.81
C GLN A 137 1.41 11.80 2.60
N MET A 138 1.60 12.70 3.55
CA MET A 138 2.72 12.61 4.51
C MET A 138 2.64 11.32 5.36
N ALA A 139 1.45 10.78 5.64
CA ALA A 139 1.32 9.50 6.35
C ALA A 139 1.85 8.34 5.51
N ILE A 140 1.64 8.38 4.17
CA ILE A 140 2.21 7.39 3.24
C ILE A 140 3.75 7.45 3.25
N ILE A 141 4.31 8.66 3.16
CA ILE A 141 5.76 8.89 3.22
C ILE A 141 6.35 8.41 4.55
N ASN A 142 5.70 8.71 5.67
CA ASN A 142 6.17 8.28 6.99
C ASN A 142 6.18 6.75 7.12
N GLN A 143 5.15 6.07 6.62
CA GLN A 143 5.12 4.61 6.60
C GLN A 143 6.18 4.03 5.66
N ALA A 144 6.38 4.63 4.50
CA ALA A 144 7.41 4.23 3.56
C ALA A 144 8.82 4.37 4.15
N ALA A 145 9.12 5.49 4.80
CA ALA A 145 10.37 5.73 5.51
C ALA A 145 10.62 4.70 6.62
N GLN A 146 9.57 4.33 7.35
CA GLN A 146 9.66 3.32 8.40
C GLN A 146 10.01 1.93 7.84
N ARG A 147 9.42 1.54 6.70
CA ARG A 147 9.75 0.29 6.00
C ARG A 147 11.12 0.31 5.37
N GLN A 148 11.55 1.45 4.82
CA GLN A 148 12.81 1.57 4.07
C GLN A 148 14.05 1.15 4.88
N LYS A 149 13.99 1.24 6.20
CA LYS A 149 15.05 0.76 7.11
C LYS A 149 15.34 -0.74 6.96
N TYR A 150 14.36 -1.48 6.50
CA TYR A 150 14.42 -2.94 6.39
C TYR A 150 14.49 -3.43 4.94
N ILE A 151 14.32 -2.53 3.97
CA ILE A 151 14.29 -2.83 2.54
C ILE A 151 15.61 -2.39 1.92
N ASP A 152 16.35 -3.33 1.35
CA ASP A 152 17.65 -3.07 0.74
C ASP A 152 17.55 -2.48 -0.68
N GLN A 153 16.48 -2.75 -1.41
CA GLN A 153 16.19 -2.10 -2.69
C GLN A 153 15.24 -0.88 -2.52
N ALA A 154 14.35 -0.66 -3.46
CA ALA A 154 13.39 0.44 -3.44
C ALA A 154 11.95 -0.05 -3.21
N GLN A 155 11.06 0.92 -2.99
CA GLN A 155 9.62 0.72 -2.87
C GLN A 155 8.93 1.46 -4.02
N SER A 156 7.98 0.80 -4.70
CA SER A 156 7.07 1.47 -5.62
C SER A 156 6.00 2.19 -4.82
N ILE A 157 6.18 3.49 -4.63
CA ILE A 157 5.30 4.34 -3.85
C ILE A 157 4.65 5.34 -4.78
N ASN A 158 3.33 5.32 -4.85
CA ASN A 158 2.55 6.39 -5.47
C ASN A 158 2.17 7.42 -4.42
N ILE A 159 1.94 8.64 -4.86
CA ILE A 159 1.35 9.74 -4.12
C ILE A 159 0.08 10.13 -4.85
N SER A 160 -1.01 10.35 -4.13
CA SER A 160 -2.29 10.76 -4.70
C SER A 160 -2.52 12.23 -4.36
N LEU A 161 -2.32 13.10 -5.35
CA LEU A 161 -2.49 14.55 -5.22
C LEU A 161 -3.42 15.03 -6.34
N ASP A 162 -4.28 15.97 -6.02
CA ASP A 162 -5.01 16.74 -7.02
C ASP A 162 -4.24 18.06 -7.27
N PRO A 163 -3.64 18.23 -8.47
CA PRO A 163 -2.87 19.45 -8.78
C PRO A 163 -3.71 20.72 -8.78
N ALA A 164 -5.04 20.62 -8.84
CA ALA A 164 -5.95 21.77 -8.75
C ALA A 164 -6.17 22.23 -7.30
N GLU A 165 -5.98 21.33 -6.33
CA GLU A 165 -6.22 21.61 -4.91
C GLU A 165 -4.93 21.79 -4.11
N VAL A 166 -3.82 21.12 -4.53
CA VAL A 166 -2.57 21.09 -3.78
C VAL A 166 -1.56 22.09 -4.37
N PRO A 167 -1.09 23.09 -3.61
CA PRO A 167 -0.06 24.03 -4.05
C PRO A 167 1.26 23.31 -4.43
N LEU A 168 1.97 23.83 -5.43
CA LEU A 168 3.26 23.28 -5.85
C LEU A 168 4.31 23.25 -4.73
N GLU A 169 4.23 24.19 -3.79
CA GLU A 169 5.10 24.22 -2.61
C GLU A 169 4.89 23.00 -1.72
N ASP A 170 3.65 22.59 -1.50
CA ASP A 170 3.31 21.42 -0.69
C ASP A 170 3.76 20.12 -1.39
N ILE A 171 3.61 20.05 -2.71
CA ILE A 171 4.13 18.94 -3.50
C ILE A 171 5.65 18.84 -3.35
N ASN A 172 6.36 19.96 -3.50
CA ASN A 172 7.81 20.00 -3.34
C ASN A 172 8.24 19.60 -1.91
N GLU A 173 7.53 20.07 -0.90
CA GLU A 173 7.80 19.71 0.50
C GLU A 173 7.63 18.19 0.73
N LEU A 174 6.63 17.54 0.16
CA LEU A 174 6.45 16.10 0.23
C LEU A 174 7.66 15.35 -0.32
N TYR A 175 8.23 15.76 -1.46
CA TYR A 175 9.43 15.18 -2.05
C TYR A 175 10.66 15.39 -1.16
N ILE A 176 10.84 16.61 -0.66
CA ILE A 176 11.94 16.94 0.26
C ILE A 176 11.84 16.10 1.53
N GLN A 177 10.65 15.96 2.10
CA GLN A 177 10.44 15.13 3.30
C GLN A 177 10.68 13.65 3.03
N ALA A 178 10.25 13.12 1.89
CA ALA A 178 10.54 11.75 1.50
C ALA A 178 12.05 11.50 1.43
N TRP A 179 12.79 12.40 0.80
CA TRP A 179 14.25 12.34 0.71
C TRP A 179 14.92 12.45 2.10
N LYS A 180 14.56 13.45 2.91
CA LYS A 180 15.09 13.62 4.28
C LYS A 180 14.85 12.41 5.17
N LYS A 181 13.75 11.69 4.96
CA LYS A 181 13.39 10.47 5.69
C LYS A 181 14.02 9.18 5.12
N GLY A 182 14.82 9.29 4.06
CA GLY A 182 15.55 8.17 3.45
C GLY A 182 14.69 7.27 2.55
N VAL A 183 13.56 7.75 2.07
CA VAL A 183 12.77 7.05 1.03
C VAL A 183 13.56 7.12 -0.28
N LYS A 184 13.84 5.96 -0.90
CA LYS A 184 14.71 5.88 -2.08
C LYS A 184 14.05 6.29 -3.38
N SER A 185 12.74 6.10 -3.49
CA SER A 185 11.99 6.40 -4.73
C SER A 185 10.55 6.76 -4.44
N LEU A 186 10.02 7.68 -5.23
CA LEU A 186 8.61 7.92 -5.47
C LEU A 186 8.34 7.60 -6.93
N TYR A 187 7.23 6.91 -7.25
CA TYR A 187 7.05 6.28 -8.55
C TYR A 187 6.11 7.09 -9.46
N TYR A 188 4.90 7.38 -9.00
CA TYR A 188 3.92 8.21 -9.71
C TYR A 188 3.22 9.17 -8.76
N GLN A 189 2.68 10.25 -9.36
CA GLN A 189 1.78 11.23 -8.74
C GLN A 189 0.37 11.07 -9.29
#